data_ec0dd78fbc79f4d0f8acecdaf9d3fbdb
#
_entry.id   ec0dd78fbc79f4d0f8acecdaf9d3fbdb
#
_cell.length_a   1.000
_cell.length_b   1.000
_cell.length_c   1.000
_cell.angle_alpha   90.00
_cell.angle_beta   90.00
_cell.angle_gamma   90.00
#
_symmetry.space_group_name_H-M   'P 1'
#
loop_
_entity.id
_entity.type
_entity.pdbx_description
1 polymer ?
#
loop_
_entity_poly.entity_id
_entity_poly.type
_entity_poly.pdbx_seq_one_letter_code
_entity_poly.pdbx_strand_id
1 'polypeptide(L)'
;MRLITTLLLLTTLPALAAPPLTTVAEESGFTRTGRYAEVEVLCEAFAARYPTAVRCFDFGTTPQGRPMKALVASTSGALDPLAARRKGLPVVLVQGGIHAGEIDGKDAGFLALRELLEGEAAPGALDRQVLLFVPVFNVDGHERFSAWNRPNQRGPVEMGWRTTAQNLNLNRDYLKAEAPEMQAMLALVNAWDPLAVVDLHATNGAQFEHDIAIMVEPLFAGDPALRTIGQQWRDAVIADLAEQGSLPLPFYPSFVVYDDPASGFTDSVAPPRFSTGYFWMRNRLGMLVETHSWRTYPERVRSTRNTVVSVIEQIAEHGQDWQRAAREADVAASQPDPTPAPLTFAASDKVRTIDFRGYAYTREPSDVSGALMTRYDETTPQLWQVPMRDDVQPAITVPRPGAGYLVPAEHAARVAAKLRLHDLVFHELPAMAQTQVQSFRATSKKFGASPVEGRQTLAVEGEWADETVALGKGALYVPIRQPRSRLVMALLEPRAPDSLLAWGWFNNHFEAKEYMEAYVAEDVAREMLAKDPALREAFEKRLAEDADFAASPAARLDFFYRRHASYDQALDRYPVLRVGSDPR
;
A
#
# COMPACT_ATOMS: atom_id res chain seq x y z
N MET A 1 -14.23 52.84 66.62
CA MET A 1 -13.53 52.34 65.42
C MET A 1 -13.32 50.85 65.59
N ARG A 2 -14.15 50.00 64.95
CA ARG A 2 -13.99 48.54 64.96
C ARG A 2 -13.28 48.13 63.66
N LEU A 3 -12.07 47.58 63.78
CA LEU A 3 -11.39 46.95 62.69
C LEU A 3 -12.07 45.62 62.36
N ILE A 4 -12.52 45.46 61.11
CA ILE A 4 -12.99 44.19 60.56
C ILE A 4 -11.79 43.59 59.82
N THR A 5 -11.25 42.48 60.37
CA THR A 5 -10.20 41.69 59.73
C THR A 5 -10.86 40.69 58.80
N THR A 6 -10.76 40.90 57.49
CA THR A 6 -11.25 40.00 56.46
C THR A 6 -10.23 38.86 56.28
N LEU A 7 -10.62 37.64 56.69
CA LEU A 7 -9.84 36.41 56.53
C LEU A 7 -10.06 35.91 55.07
N LEU A 8 -9.06 35.99 54.21
CA LEU A 8 -9.06 35.38 52.88
C LEU A 8 -8.81 33.86 53.06
N LEU A 9 -9.84 33.05 52.88
CA LEU A 9 -9.70 31.61 52.71
C LEU A 9 -9.17 31.35 51.30
N LEU A 10 -7.89 31.00 51.18
CA LEU A 10 -7.32 30.37 49.96
C LEU A 10 -7.84 28.92 49.91
N THR A 11 -8.85 28.66 49.10
CA THR A 11 -9.24 27.30 48.73
C THR A 11 -8.20 26.78 47.72
N THR A 12 -7.32 25.89 48.16
CA THR A 12 -6.48 25.09 47.27
C THR A 12 -7.40 24.10 46.53
N LEU A 13 -7.65 24.34 45.27
CA LEU A 13 -8.23 23.33 44.36
C LEU A 13 -7.30 22.11 44.37
N PRO A 14 -7.82 20.88 44.59
CA PRO A 14 -7.01 19.69 44.46
C PRO A 14 -6.48 19.66 43.02
N ALA A 15 -5.17 19.54 42.84
CA ALA A 15 -4.59 19.25 41.56
C ALA A 15 -5.16 17.90 41.10
N LEU A 16 -5.95 17.89 40.05
CA LEU A 16 -6.38 16.65 39.42
C LEU A 16 -5.09 15.88 39.07
N ALA A 17 -4.94 14.68 39.61
CA ALA A 17 -3.83 13.82 39.24
C ALA A 17 -3.84 13.64 37.70
N ALA A 18 -2.68 13.77 37.08
CA ALA A 18 -2.56 13.52 35.63
C ALA A 18 -3.09 12.10 35.34
N PRO A 19 -3.85 11.90 34.26
CA PRO A 19 -4.38 10.59 33.93
C PRO A 19 -3.21 9.59 33.75
N PRO A 20 -3.40 8.33 34.15
CA PRO A 20 -2.38 7.31 33.97
C PRO A 20 -2.10 7.12 32.47
N LEU A 21 -0.84 6.79 32.12
CA LEU A 21 -0.44 6.50 30.74
C LEU A 21 -0.57 4.99 30.43
N THR A 22 -1.54 4.33 31.03
CA THR A 22 -1.85 2.90 30.87
C THR A 22 -3.07 2.71 29.98
N THR A 23 -3.05 1.67 29.16
CA THR A 23 -4.16 1.32 28.27
C THR A 23 -5.20 0.44 29.00
N VAL A 24 -6.42 0.40 28.49
CA VAL A 24 -7.45 -0.59 28.90
C VAL A 24 -6.95 -2.02 28.72
N ALA A 25 -6.09 -2.26 27.73
CA ALA A 25 -5.46 -3.57 27.55
C ALA A 25 -4.61 -3.94 28.77
N GLU A 26 -3.73 -3.06 29.22
CA GLU A 26 -2.92 -3.29 30.44
C GLU A 26 -3.78 -3.47 31.70
N GLU A 27 -4.75 -2.58 31.90
CA GLU A 27 -5.65 -2.63 33.06
C GLU A 27 -6.50 -3.91 33.13
N SER A 28 -6.84 -4.48 31.95
CA SER A 28 -7.63 -5.71 31.85
C SER A 28 -6.78 -6.99 31.83
N GLY A 29 -5.45 -6.89 31.98
CA GLY A 29 -4.53 -8.01 31.77
C GLY A 29 -4.56 -8.52 30.32
N PHE A 30 -4.68 -7.61 29.35
CA PHE A 30 -4.72 -7.86 27.91
C PHE A 30 -5.89 -8.78 27.47
N THR A 31 -7.03 -8.66 28.15
CA THR A 31 -8.27 -9.34 27.70
C THR A 31 -9.13 -8.45 26.83
N ARG A 32 -9.03 -7.13 26.99
CA ARG A 32 -9.80 -6.12 26.26
C ARG A 32 -8.87 -5.09 25.65
N THR A 33 -9.37 -4.36 24.66
CA THR A 33 -8.77 -3.14 24.13
C THR A 33 -9.75 -1.97 24.33
N GLY A 34 -9.23 -0.75 24.44
CA GLY A 34 -10.06 0.44 24.65
C GLY A 34 -10.68 0.95 23.35
N ARG A 35 -11.77 1.73 23.49
CA ARG A 35 -12.42 2.48 22.41
C ARG A 35 -11.54 3.66 21.97
N TYR A 36 -11.90 4.35 20.88
CA TYR A 36 -11.09 5.45 20.36
C TYR A 36 -10.95 6.64 21.34
N ALA A 37 -11.91 6.86 22.21
CA ALA A 37 -11.81 7.84 23.30
C ALA A 37 -10.56 7.64 24.19
N GLU A 38 -10.09 6.39 24.36
CA GLU A 38 -8.83 6.11 25.03
C GLU A 38 -7.64 6.72 24.29
N VAL A 39 -7.62 6.61 22.95
CA VAL A 39 -6.56 7.21 22.11
C VAL A 39 -6.53 8.73 22.28
N GLU A 40 -7.70 9.37 22.30
CA GLU A 40 -7.79 10.83 22.51
C GLU A 40 -7.25 11.23 23.89
N VAL A 41 -7.65 10.51 24.94
CA VAL A 41 -7.18 10.76 26.31
C VAL A 41 -5.67 10.52 26.44
N LEU A 42 -5.16 9.38 25.97
CA LEU A 42 -3.73 9.05 26.05
C LEU A 42 -2.87 10.02 25.22
N CYS A 43 -3.33 10.41 24.04
CA CYS A 43 -2.61 11.36 23.19
C CYS A 43 -2.34 12.68 23.95
N GLU A 44 -3.37 13.25 24.56
CA GLU A 44 -3.25 14.47 25.36
C GLU A 44 -2.47 14.26 26.67
N ALA A 45 -2.65 13.09 27.32
CA ALA A 45 -1.94 12.77 28.57
C ALA A 45 -0.44 12.63 28.37
N PHE A 46 0.01 11.96 27.29
CA PHE A 46 1.43 11.88 26.91
C PHE A 46 2.02 13.26 26.62
N ALA A 47 1.32 14.10 25.86
CA ALA A 47 1.76 15.46 25.57
C ALA A 47 1.85 16.34 26.83
N ALA A 48 0.89 16.20 27.74
CA ALA A 48 0.91 16.91 29.01
C ALA A 48 2.03 16.45 29.95
N ARG A 49 2.31 15.15 29.99
CA ARG A 49 3.36 14.56 30.84
C ARG A 49 4.75 14.88 30.34
N TYR A 50 4.95 14.92 29.01
CA TYR A 50 6.25 15.14 28.35
C TYR A 50 6.20 16.33 27.37
N PRO A 51 5.90 17.56 27.84
CA PRO A 51 5.57 18.70 26.94
C PRO A 51 6.74 19.15 26.03
N THR A 52 7.96 18.76 26.34
CA THR A 52 9.16 19.06 25.51
C THR A 52 9.57 17.89 24.62
N ALA A 53 8.99 16.71 24.82
CA ALA A 53 9.36 15.49 24.11
C ALA A 53 8.21 14.86 23.31
N VAL A 54 6.95 15.22 23.61
CA VAL A 54 5.78 14.69 22.93
C VAL A 54 4.83 15.79 22.51
N ARG A 55 4.26 15.67 21.32
CA ARG A 55 3.15 16.50 20.84
C ARG A 55 2.04 15.60 20.31
N CYS A 56 0.81 15.82 20.80
CA CYS A 56 -0.43 15.26 20.24
C CYS A 56 -1.02 16.22 19.22
N PHE A 57 -1.56 15.70 18.10
CA PHE A 57 -2.24 16.53 17.09
C PHE A 57 -3.17 15.70 16.22
N ASP A 58 -4.12 16.39 15.56
CA ASP A 58 -5.00 15.80 14.57
C ASP A 58 -4.34 15.91 13.18
N PHE A 59 -4.19 14.77 12.47
CA PHE A 59 -3.67 14.79 11.10
C PHE A 59 -4.78 14.67 10.04
N GLY A 60 -6.03 14.44 10.46
CA GLY A 60 -7.19 14.36 9.59
C GLY A 60 -8.49 14.25 10.36
N THR A 61 -9.58 14.12 9.61
CA THR A 61 -10.92 13.87 10.13
C THR A 61 -11.58 12.80 9.27
N THR A 62 -12.19 11.81 9.92
CA THR A 62 -12.87 10.72 9.21
C THR A 62 -14.20 11.18 8.60
N PRO A 63 -14.80 10.39 7.67
CA PRO A 63 -16.13 10.67 7.14
C PRO A 63 -17.23 10.78 8.21
N GLN A 64 -17.09 10.12 9.36
CA GLN A 64 -18.02 10.25 10.49
C GLN A 64 -17.68 11.40 11.46
N GLY A 65 -16.72 12.27 11.09
CA GLY A 65 -16.37 13.47 11.85
C GLY A 65 -15.47 13.25 13.06
N ARG A 66 -14.80 12.09 13.17
CA ARG A 66 -13.86 11.81 14.27
C ARG A 66 -12.47 12.35 13.94
N PRO A 67 -11.77 12.98 14.91
CA PRO A 67 -10.39 13.40 14.71
C PRO A 67 -9.48 12.17 14.57
N MET A 68 -8.51 12.24 13.66
CA MET A 68 -7.49 11.21 13.49
C MET A 68 -6.22 11.66 14.23
N LYS A 69 -5.94 11.04 15.40
CA LYS A 69 -4.85 11.44 16.29
C LYS A 69 -3.50 10.85 15.86
N ALA A 70 -2.46 11.66 15.99
CA ALA A 70 -1.07 11.23 15.92
C ALA A 70 -0.26 11.84 17.07
N LEU A 71 0.76 11.10 17.52
CA LEU A 71 1.77 11.56 18.47
C LEU A 71 3.11 11.69 17.76
N VAL A 72 3.81 12.78 18.04
CA VAL A 72 5.24 12.92 17.72
C VAL A 72 6.01 12.82 19.01
N ALA A 73 7.04 11.97 19.04
CA ALA A 73 7.91 11.82 20.19
C ALA A 73 9.39 11.93 19.79
N SER A 74 10.10 12.84 20.45
CA SER A 74 11.56 13.01 20.35
C SER A 74 12.08 13.82 21.54
N THR A 75 13.02 13.30 22.27
CA THR A 75 13.68 14.00 23.40
C THR A 75 14.62 15.11 22.92
N SER A 76 14.96 15.13 21.63
CA SER A 76 15.67 16.25 21.00
C SER A 76 14.84 17.54 20.90
N GLY A 77 13.53 17.51 21.16
CA GLY A 77 12.59 18.62 20.97
C GLY A 77 12.19 18.87 19.51
N ALA A 78 12.46 17.94 18.58
CA ALA A 78 12.04 18.02 17.19
C ALA A 78 10.60 17.52 17.03
N LEU A 79 9.62 18.35 17.42
CA LEU A 79 8.21 18.00 17.47
C LEU A 79 7.38 18.52 16.27
N ASP A 80 8.05 19.00 15.23
CA ASP A 80 7.43 19.36 13.95
C ASP A 80 8.35 19.00 12.77
N PRO A 81 7.80 18.89 11.53
CA PRO A 81 8.56 18.45 10.35
C PRO A 81 9.77 19.34 10.02
N LEU A 82 9.65 20.65 10.27
CA LEU A 82 10.73 21.58 9.98
C LEU A 82 11.87 21.44 11.00
N ALA A 83 11.54 21.25 12.28
CA ALA A 83 12.52 21.00 13.33
C ALA A 83 13.28 19.67 13.11
N ALA A 84 12.58 18.60 12.73
CA ALA A 84 13.20 17.32 12.38
C ALA A 84 14.18 17.47 11.22
N ARG A 85 13.77 18.15 10.14
CA ARG A 85 14.63 18.42 8.97
C ARG A 85 15.83 19.28 9.31
N ARG A 86 15.67 20.37 10.08
CA ARG A 86 16.79 21.24 10.51
C ARG A 86 17.83 20.51 11.35
N LYS A 87 17.39 19.55 12.17
CA LYS A 87 18.28 18.73 12.99
C LYS A 87 18.83 17.51 12.25
N GLY A 88 18.37 17.23 11.02
CA GLY A 88 18.78 16.08 10.23
C GLY A 88 18.37 14.74 10.82
N LEU A 89 17.32 14.72 11.66
CA LEU A 89 16.87 13.52 12.33
C LEU A 89 16.03 12.64 11.39
N PRO A 90 16.29 11.32 11.36
CA PRO A 90 15.40 10.40 10.70
C PRO A 90 14.04 10.37 11.40
N VAL A 91 12.97 10.23 10.60
CA VAL A 91 11.61 10.07 11.10
C VAL A 91 11.18 8.63 10.84
N VAL A 92 10.63 7.97 11.84
CA VAL A 92 9.97 6.67 11.70
C VAL A 92 8.48 6.83 11.98
N LEU A 93 7.64 6.41 11.04
CA LEU A 93 6.19 6.34 11.21
C LEU A 93 5.83 4.91 11.64
N VAL A 94 5.22 4.79 12.82
CA VAL A 94 4.60 3.55 13.29
C VAL A 94 3.09 3.73 13.26
N GLN A 95 2.38 2.89 12.51
CA GLN A 95 0.93 2.94 12.41
C GLN A 95 0.28 1.62 12.83
N GLY A 96 -0.77 1.73 13.65
CA GLY A 96 -1.62 0.62 14.02
C GLY A 96 -3.02 0.75 13.42
N GLY A 97 -3.76 -0.34 13.40
CA GLY A 97 -5.18 -0.34 13.14
C GLY A 97 -5.61 0.13 11.74
N ILE A 98 -4.80 -0.08 10.70
CA ILE A 98 -5.26 0.09 9.30
C ILE A 98 -6.41 -0.88 9.01
N HIS A 99 -6.32 -2.11 9.53
CA HIS A 99 -7.45 -3.01 9.75
C HIS A 99 -7.82 -2.92 11.22
N ALA A 100 -8.91 -2.27 11.54
CA ALA A 100 -9.18 -1.82 12.89
C ALA A 100 -9.48 -2.93 13.92
N GLY A 101 -9.68 -4.17 13.47
CA GLY A 101 -9.79 -5.35 14.36
C GLY A 101 -8.43 -5.99 14.68
N GLU A 102 -7.37 -5.63 13.95
CA GLU A 102 -5.98 -6.01 14.17
C GLU A 102 -5.31 -4.95 15.07
N ILE A 103 -5.74 -4.90 16.34
CA ILE A 103 -5.53 -3.71 17.17
C ILE A 103 -4.31 -3.81 18.10
N ASP A 104 -3.52 -4.85 17.98
CA ASP A 104 -2.30 -5.07 18.76
C ASP A 104 -1.37 -3.85 18.74
N GLY A 105 -1.26 -3.22 17.56
CA GLY A 105 -0.40 -2.07 17.33
C GLY A 105 -0.77 -0.82 18.13
N LYS A 106 -2.05 -0.61 18.46
CA LYS A 106 -2.48 0.50 19.33
C LYS A 106 -1.94 0.32 20.73
N ASP A 107 -2.24 -0.83 21.34
CA ASP A 107 -1.92 -1.10 22.73
C ASP A 107 -0.42 -1.31 22.95
N ALA A 108 0.23 -2.04 22.03
CA ALA A 108 1.68 -2.22 22.02
C ALA A 108 2.45 -0.91 21.78
N GLY A 109 1.95 -0.04 20.90
CA GLY A 109 2.57 1.23 20.58
C GLY A 109 2.53 2.22 21.75
N PHE A 110 1.40 2.31 22.47
CA PHE A 110 1.33 3.13 23.70
C PHE A 110 2.23 2.60 24.80
N LEU A 111 2.28 1.28 25.02
CA LEU A 111 3.17 0.64 25.96
C LEU A 111 4.63 0.94 25.62
N ALA A 112 5.06 0.70 24.38
CA ALA A 112 6.41 0.99 23.92
C ALA A 112 6.74 2.48 24.05
N LEU A 113 5.84 3.39 23.67
CA LEU A 113 6.07 4.83 23.79
C LEU A 113 6.31 5.27 25.23
N ARG A 114 5.56 4.72 26.19
CA ARG A 114 5.77 5.00 27.62
C ARG A 114 7.16 4.55 28.07
N GLU A 115 7.51 3.30 27.80
CA GLU A 115 8.79 2.72 28.21
C GLU A 115 10.00 3.43 27.55
N LEU A 116 9.87 3.87 26.28
CA LEU A 116 10.87 4.68 25.60
C LEU A 116 11.08 6.04 26.26
N LEU A 117 9.99 6.71 26.69
CA LEU A 117 10.06 8.01 27.35
C LEU A 117 10.52 7.93 28.80
N GLU A 118 10.24 6.82 29.49
CA GLU A 118 10.71 6.53 30.85
C GLU A 118 12.16 6.00 30.88
N GLY A 119 12.72 5.65 29.72
CA GLY A 119 14.08 5.12 29.57
C GLY A 119 14.19 3.65 29.97
N GLU A 120 13.07 2.95 30.11
CA GLU A 120 13.00 1.52 30.42
C GLU A 120 13.30 0.65 29.19
N ALA A 121 13.03 1.18 27.99
CA ALA A 121 13.37 0.56 26.72
C ALA A 121 14.17 1.53 25.85
N ALA A 122 15.18 1.03 25.08
CA ALA A 122 16.00 1.78 24.13
C ALA A 122 16.44 3.18 24.66
N PRO A 123 17.10 3.28 25.81
CA PRO A 123 17.40 4.56 26.46
C PRO A 123 18.19 5.49 25.55
N GLY A 124 17.73 6.74 25.40
CA GLY A 124 18.35 7.76 24.53
C GLY A 124 18.09 7.59 23.04
N ALA A 125 17.31 6.61 22.61
CA ALA A 125 17.01 6.40 21.20
C ALA A 125 16.21 7.58 20.60
N LEU A 126 15.28 8.17 21.36
CA LEU A 126 14.49 9.33 20.94
C LEU A 126 15.29 10.65 20.85
N ASP A 127 16.54 10.70 21.28
CA ASP A 127 17.44 11.84 21.06
C ASP A 127 17.89 11.93 19.60
N ARG A 128 17.98 10.79 18.91
CA ARG A 128 18.61 10.63 17.60
C ARG A 128 17.60 10.44 16.46
N GLN A 129 16.30 10.44 16.74
CA GLN A 129 15.23 10.25 15.78
C GLN A 129 13.93 10.93 16.23
N VAL A 130 12.96 10.90 15.34
CA VAL A 130 11.57 11.30 15.63
C VAL A 130 10.68 10.09 15.40
N LEU A 131 9.97 9.65 16.44
CA LEU A 131 8.88 8.70 16.32
C LEU A 131 7.58 9.46 16.01
N LEU A 132 6.96 9.15 14.88
CA LEU A 132 5.60 9.56 14.52
C LEU A 132 4.70 8.33 14.72
N PHE A 133 3.81 8.38 15.70
CA PHE A 133 2.92 7.26 16.06
C PHE A 133 1.47 7.58 15.74
N VAL A 134 0.84 6.74 14.92
CA VAL A 134 -0.59 6.74 14.62
C VAL A 134 -1.19 5.49 15.27
N PRO A 135 -1.84 5.61 16.45
CA PRO A 135 -2.32 4.43 17.19
C PRO A 135 -3.41 3.66 16.46
N VAL A 136 -4.33 4.38 15.80
CA VAL A 136 -5.44 3.81 15.01
C VAL A 136 -5.61 4.61 13.74
N PHE A 137 -5.28 4.00 12.61
CA PHE A 137 -5.45 4.66 11.32
C PHE A 137 -6.91 4.63 10.84
N ASN A 138 -7.60 3.49 10.93
CA ASN A 138 -9.00 3.32 10.56
C ASN A 138 -9.92 3.56 11.78
N VAL A 139 -10.11 4.83 12.13
CA VAL A 139 -10.86 5.23 13.34
C VAL A 139 -12.33 4.83 13.28
N ASP A 140 -13.01 5.06 12.15
CA ASP A 140 -14.43 4.71 12.02
C ASP A 140 -14.65 3.19 12.03
N GLY A 141 -13.76 2.43 11.41
CA GLY A 141 -13.76 0.97 11.50
C GLY A 141 -13.49 0.48 12.93
N HIS A 142 -12.61 1.17 13.67
CA HIS A 142 -12.32 0.86 15.07
C HIS A 142 -13.58 1.01 15.93
N GLU A 143 -14.37 2.05 15.73
CA GLU A 143 -15.58 2.30 16.50
C GLU A 143 -16.76 1.36 16.18
N ARG A 144 -16.66 0.56 15.11
CA ARG A 144 -17.59 -0.56 14.85
C ARG A 144 -17.21 -1.79 15.68
N PHE A 145 -17.21 -1.66 16.99
CA PHE A 145 -16.79 -2.68 17.96
C PHE A 145 -17.77 -3.86 18.02
N SER A 146 -17.24 -5.08 18.00
CA SER A 146 -18.00 -6.32 18.22
C SER A 146 -17.05 -7.48 18.53
N ALA A 147 -17.55 -8.48 19.25
CA ALA A 147 -16.83 -9.70 19.58
C ALA A 147 -16.50 -10.58 18.36
N TRP A 148 -17.24 -10.44 17.26
CA TRP A 148 -17.15 -11.34 16.09
C TRP A 148 -16.55 -10.69 14.86
N ASN A 149 -15.97 -9.50 14.99
CA ASN A 149 -15.39 -8.79 13.83
C ASN A 149 -14.15 -9.47 13.25
N ARG A 150 -13.49 -10.34 14.03
CA ARG A 150 -12.32 -11.11 13.62
C ARG A 150 -12.48 -12.59 14.01
N PRO A 151 -13.28 -13.38 13.28
CA PRO A 151 -13.58 -14.78 13.64
C PRO A 151 -12.35 -15.69 13.63
N ASN A 152 -11.29 -15.29 12.92
CA ASN A 152 -10.03 -16.04 12.82
C ASN A 152 -8.95 -15.54 13.79
N GLN A 153 -9.33 -14.81 14.85
CA GLN A 153 -8.37 -14.17 15.78
C GLN A 153 -8.73 -14.46 17.23
N ARG A 154 -7.74 -14.83 18.04
CA ARG A 154 -7.91 -15.03 19.50
C ARG A 154 -7.81 -13.71 20.26
N GLY A 155 -8.95 -13.10 20.55
CA GLY A 155 -9.03 -11.85 21.30
C GLY A 155 -8.53 -10.61 20.52
N PRO A 156 -8.66 -9.45 21.13
CA PRO A 156 -9.34 -9.18 22.41
C PRO A 156 -10.83 -9.55 22.36
N VAL A 157 -11.55 -9.43 23.50
CA VAL A 157 -12.98 -9.82 23.61
C VAL A 157 -13.86 -9.11 22.59
N GLU A 158 -13.59 -7.85 22.32
CA GLU A 158 -14.22 -7.04 21.29
C GLU A 158 -13.15 -6.24 20.54
N MET A 159 -13.36 -6.01 19.26
CA MET A 159 -12.44 -5.26 18.39
C MET A 159 -13.20 -4.54 17.28
N GLY A 160 -12.50 -3.66 16.55
CA GLY A 160 -13.03 -2.92 15.43
C GLY A 160 -13.27 -3.78 14.18
N TRP A 161 -13.87 -3.15 13.17
CA TRP A 161 -14.15 -3.73 11.87
C TRP A 161 -13.03 -3.41 10.85
N ARG A 162 -12.80 -4.31 9.89
CA ARG A 162 -11.69 -4.22 8.93
C ARG A 162 -11.69 -2.95 8.09
N THR A 163 -12.85 -2.52 7.57
CA THR A 163 -12.98 -1.44 6.60
C THR A 163 -13.45 -0.13 7.24
N THR A 164 -13.30 0.98 6.52
CA THR A 164 -13.75 2.33 6.92
C THR A 164 -15.29 2.42 6.95
N ALA A 165 -15.81 3.58 7.37
CA ALA A 165 -17.25 3.88 7.31
C ALA A 165 -17.80 3.82 5.88
N GLN A 166 -16.98 4.11 4.88
CA GLN A 166 -17.33 4.02 3.45
C GLN A 166 -17.11 2.62 2.87
N ASN A 167 -16.81 1.63 3.71
CA ASN A 167 -16.52 0.24 3.36
C ASN A 167 -15.30 0.07 2.43
N LEU A 168 -14.31 0.96 2.55
CA LEU A 168 -13.04 0.88 1.85
C LEU A 168 -11.98 0.22 2.73
N ASN A 169 -11.13 -0.62 2.13
CA ASN A 169 -9.96 -1.18 2.79
C ASN A 169 -8.75 -0.26 2.58
N LEU A 170 -8.31 0.42 3.63
CA LEU A 170 -7.18 1.35 3.56
C LEU A 170 -5.88 0.68 3.09
N ASN A 171 -5.67 -0.61 3.42
CA ASN A 171 -4.52 -1.37 2.93
C ASN A 171 -4.72 -1.91 1.49
N ARG A 172 -5.56 -1.25 0.70
CA ARG A 172 -5.73 -1.38 -0.75
C ARG A 172 -5.76 0.00 -1.42
N ASP A 173 -5.47 1.06 -0.65
CA ASP A 173 -5.75 2.43 -1.07
C ASP A 173 -4.52 3.35 -1.16
N TYR A 174 -3.32 2.90 -0.79
CA TYR A 174 -2.12 3.76 -0.78
C TYR A 174 -1.87 4.46 -2.12
N LEU A 175 -1.91 3.74 -3.25
CA LEU A 175 -1.70 4.37 -4.56
C LEU A 175 -2.99 4.98 -5.12
N LYS A 176 -4.14 4.32 -4.92
CA LYS A 176 -5.44 4.79 -5.40
C LYS A 176 -5.88 6.07 -4.68
N ALA A 177 -5.64 6.16 -3.36
CA ALA A 177 -5.85 7.30 -2.48
C ALA A 177 -7.27 7.91 -2.61
N GLU A 178 -8.30 7.08 -2.44
CA GLU A 178 -9.70 7.50 -2.56
C GLU A 178 -10.34 7.78 -1.21
N ALA A 179 -9.99 6.99 -0.17
CA ALA A 179 -10.49 7.21 1.17
C ALA A 179 -9.96 8.55 1.75
N PRO A 180 -10.81 9.38 2.36
CA PRO A 180 -10.37 10.61 3.02
C PRO A 180 -9.28 10.38 4.06
N GLU A 181 -9.36 9.25 4.79
CA GLU A 181 -8.36 8.82 5.76
C GLU A 181 -6.99 8.59 5.09
N MET A 182 -6.96 7.94 3.92
CA MET A 182 -5.74 7.71 3.17
C MET A 182 -5.16 9.03 2.64
N GLN A 183 -6.01 9.95 2.18
CA GLN A 183 -5.55 11.28 1.75
C GLN A 183 -4.91 12.05 2.91
N ALA A 184 -5.48 11.97 4.11
CA ALA A 184 -4.90 12.55 5.33
C ALA A 184 -3.55 11.90 5.68
N MET A 185 -3.45 10.57 5.59
CA MET A 185 -2.19 9.85 5.82
C MET A 185 -1.12 10.25 4.81
N LEU A 186 -1.46 10.36 3.52
CA LEU A 186 -0.50 10.81 2.51
C LEU A 186 -0.04 12.25 2.74
N ALA A 187 -0.93 13.13 3.20
CA ALA A 187 -0.56 14.49 3.60
C ALA A 187 0.42 14.49 4.79
N LEU A 188 0.18 13.64 5.79
CA LEU A 188 1.08 13.43 6.93
C LEU A 188 2.46 12.91 6.45
N VAL A 189 2.46 11.88 5.62
CA VAL A 189 3.68 11.29 5.02
C VAL A 189 4.45 12.32 4.19
N ASN A 190 3.77 13.12 3.37
CA ASN A 190 4.42 14.16 2.57
C ASN A 190 5.02 15.28 3.44
N ALA A 191 4.37 15.62 4.55
CA ALA A 191 4.87 16.64 5.48
C ALA A 191 6.12 16.18 6.25
N TRP A 192 6.12 14.94 6.74
CA TRP A 192 7.19 14.41 7.60
C TRP A 192 8.29 13.68 6.83
N ASP A 193 8.01 13.16 5.63
CA ASP A 193 8.91 12.36 4.79
C ASP A 193 9.64 11.27 5.59
N PRO A 194 8.92 10.32 6.21
CA PRO A 194 9.53 9.30 7.07
C PRO A 194 10.53 8.45 6.31
N LEU A 195 11.69 8.21 6.91
CA LEU A 195 12.70 7.27 6.42
C LEU A 195 12.16 5.85 6.39
N ALA A 196 11.42 5.49 7.44
CA ALA A 196 10.87 4.17 7.62
C ALA A 196 9.40 4.25 8.05
N VAL A 197 8.60 3.31 7.57
CA VAL A 197 7.19 3.15 7.95
C VAL A 197 6.97 1.72 8.40
N VAL A 198 6.39 1.56 9.58
CA VAL A 198 6.05 0.27 10.19
C VAL A 198 4.54 0.16 10.28
N ASP A 199 3.98 -0.83 9.59
CA ASP A 199 2.54 -1.10 9.54
C ASP A 199 2.22 -2.35 10.36
N LEU A 200 1.46 -2.15 11.44
CA LEU A 200 1.24 -3.17 12.48
C LEU A 200 -0.09 -3.90 12.24
N HIS A 201 0.01 -5.21 12.02
CA HIS A 201 -1.09 -6.10 11.66
C HIS A 201 -1.17 -7.36 12.52
N ALA A 202 -2.26 -8.12 12.32
CA ALA A 202 -2.39 -9.51 12.75
C ALA A 202 -2.86 -10.36 11.55
N THR A 203 -2.08 -11.39 11.20
CA THR A 203 -2.36 -12.25 10.06
C THR A 203 -3.59 -13.14 10.27
N ASN A 204 -4.10 -13.70 9.19
CA ASN A 204 -5.05 -14.81 9.19
C ASN A 204 -4.33 -16.11 8.79
N GLY A 205 -5.02 -17.22 8.72
CA GLY A 205 -4.56 -18.43 8.07
C GLY A 205 -4.39 -19.62 9.00
N ALA A 206 -3.44 -20.50 8.66
CA ALA A 206 -3.18 -21.76 9.32
C ALA A 206 -2.68 -21.59 10.75
N GLN A 207 -2.81 -22.64 11.55
CA GLN A 207 -2.22 -22.70 12.88
C GLN A 207 -0.81 -23.27 12.82
N PHE A 208 0.17 -22.54 13.38
CA PHE A 208 1.58 -22.93 13.44
C PHE A 208 2.26 -22.29 14.65
N GLU A 209 3.51 -22.68 14.94
CA GLU A 209 4.22 -22.22 16.13
C GLU A 209 4.79 -20.79 16.00
N HIS A 210 5.07 -20.30 14.82
CA HIS A 210 5.55 -18.95 14.63
C HIS A 210 4.54 -17.92 15.15
N ASP A 211 5.01 -16.89 15.84
CA ASP A 211 4.15 -15.91 16.52
C ASP A 211 4.12 -14.55 15.83
N ILE A 212 5.09 -14.27 14.93
CA ILE A 212 5.19 -13.01 14.22
C ILE A 212 5.91 -13.19 12.88
N ALA A 213 5.54 -12.41 11.89
CA ALA A 213 6.24 -12.30 10.61
C ALA A 213 6.66 -10.86 10.36
N ILE A 214 7.88 -10.67 9.86
CA ILE A 214 8.51 -9.38 9.58
C ILE A 214 8.87 -9.33 8.10
N MET A 215 8.13 -8.58 7.32
CA MET A 215 8.40 -8.33 5.90
C MET A 215 8.89 -6.90 5.72
N VAL A 216 9.95 -6.72 4.94
CA VAL A 216 10.54 -5.40 4.66
C VAL A 216 10.63 -5.18 3.17
N GLU A 217 10.39 -3.97 2.73
CA GLU A 217 10.71 -3.47 1.39
C GLU A 217 11.48 -2.13 1.51
N PRO A 218 12.44 -1.88 0.61
CA PRO A 218 12.87 -2.70 -0.52
C PRO A 218 13.74 -3.90 -0.12
N LEU A 219 13.45 -5.06 -0.70
CA LEU A 219 14.26 -6.28 -0.57
C LEU A 219 14.66 -6.83 -1.94
N PHE A 220 13.68 -6.98 -2.83
CA PHE A 220 13.88 -7.47 -4.19
C PHE A 220 13.80 -6.35 -5.24
N ALA A 221 13.07 -5.29 -4.94
CA ALA A 221 12.80 -4.14 -5.80
C ALA A 221 13.56 -2.89 -5.31
N GLY A 222 13.61 -1.84 -6.14
CA GLY A 222 14.12 -0.53 -5.73
C GLY A 222 15.63 -0.35 -5.86
N ASP A 223 16.15 0.63 -5.13
CA ASP A 223 17.57 1.00 -5.15
C ASP A 223 18.44 -0.08 -4.49
N PRO A 224 19.60 -0.46 -5.08
CA PRO A 224 20.45 -1.53 -4.54
C PRO A 224 20.96 -1.28 -3.10
N ALA A 225 21.31 -0.05 -2.77
CA ALA A 225 21.77 0.27 -1.41
C ALA A 225 20.63 0.13 -0.39
N LEU A 226 19.44 0.60 -0.75
CA LEU A 226 18.26 0.45 0.10
C LEU A 226 17.80 -1.00 0.23
N ARG A 227 18.00 -1.85 -0.79
CA ARG A 227 17.74 -3.30 -0.66
C ARG A 227 18.66 -3.96 0.36
N THR A 228 19.93 -3.60 0.35
CA THR A 228 20.90 -4.09 1.35
C THR A 228 20.49 -3.64 2.76
N ILE A 229 20.11 -2.37 2.91
CA ILE A 229 19.63 -1.81 4.18
C ILE A 229 18.36 -2.53 4.63
N GLY A 230 17.39 -2.73 3.73
CA GLY A 230 16.14 -3.43 4.02
C GLY A 230 16.37 -4.85 4.54
N GLN A 231 17.30 -5.59 3.91
CA GLN A 231 17.68 -6.93 4.37
C GLN A 231 18.33 -6.88 5.76
N GLN A 232 19.30 -6.00 5.97
CA GLN A 232 19.97 -5.84 7.25
C GLN A 232 18.97 -5.48 8.37
N TRP A 233 18.08 -4.53 8.11
CA TRP A 233 17.08 -4.11 9.07
C TRP A 233 16.11 -5.24 9.44
N ARG A 234 15.57 -5.96 8.43
CA ARG A 234 14.72 -7.12 8.66
C ARG A 234 15.41 -8.17 9.52
N ASP A 235 16.64 -8.53 9.15
CA ASP A 235 17.38 -9.61 9.79
C ASP A 235 17.78 -9.23 11.24
N ALA A 236 18.09 -7.96 11.50
CA ALA A 236 18.35 -7.44 12.85
C ALA A 236 17.10 -7.52 13.74
N VAL A 237 15.96 -7.00 13.26
CA VAL A 237 14.68 -7.08 14.01
C VAL A 237 14.29 -8.53 14.30
N ILE A 238 14.46 -9.43 13.33
CA ILE A 238 14.20 -10.87 13.51
C ILE A 238 15.12 -11.46 14.60
N ALA A 239 16.40 -11.11 14.60
CA ALA A 239 17.36 -11.58 15.62
C ALA A 239 16.96 -11.09 17.02
N ASP A 240 16.64 -9.79 17.16
CA ASP A 240 16.21 -9.20 18.44
C ASP A 240 14.94 -9.88 18.98
N LEU A 241 13.97 -10.14 18.11
CA LEU A 241 12.74 -10.83 18.47
C LEU A 241 13.00 -12.29 18.90
N ALA A 242 13.89 -12.99 18.22
CA ALA A 242 14.27 -14.35 18.57
C ALA A 242 14.98 -14.41 19.93
N GLU A 243 15.87 -13.48 20.22
CA GLU A 243 16.52 -13.34 21.54
C GLU A 243 15.51 -13.07 22.67
N GLN A 244 14.41 -12.38 22.36
CA GLN A 244 13.32 -12.08 23.29
C GLN A 244 12.28 -13.22 23.37
N GLY A 245 12.56 -14.37 22.75
CA GLY A 245 11.76 -15.59 22.84
C GLY A 245 10.58 -15.69 21.87
N SER A 246 10.52 -14.84 20.85
CA SER A 246 9.59 -14.98 19.72
C SER A 246 10.09 -15.99 18.69
N LEU A 247 9.22 -16.43 17.80
CA LEU A 247 9.50 -17.31 16.66
C LEU A 247 9.20 -16.57 15.35
N PRO A 248 10.00 -15.55 14.97
CA PRO A 248 9.71 -14.70 13.84
C PRO A 248 9.93 -15.39 12.49
N LEU A 249 9.17 -14.96 11.47
CA LEU A 249 9.33 -15.33 10.07
C LEU A 249 9.80 -14.14 9.23
N PRO A 250 10.66 -14.35 8.22
CA PRO A 250 11.10 -13.30 7.29
C PRO A 250 10.18 -13.11 6.07
N PHE A 251 9.03 -13.78 5.98
CA PHE A 251 8.10 -13.78 4.86
C PHE A 251 6.64 -13.90 5.34
N TYR A 252 5.70 -13.53 4.48
CA TYR A 252 4.27 -13.66 4.77
C TYR A 252 3.84 -15.14 4.66
N PRO A 253 3.31 -15.75 5.74
CA PRO A 253 3.03 -17.19 5.80
C PRO A 253 1.70 -17.58 5.14
N SER A 254 1.54 -17.29 3.84
CA SER A 254 0.39 -17.72 3.06
C SER A 254 0.75 -18.92 2.19
N PHE A 255 -0.01 -20.00 2.30
CA PHE A 255 0.21 -21.19 1.48
C PHE A 255 -0.03 -20.92 -0.01
N VAL A 256 0.77 -21.57 -0.86
CA VAL A 256 0.61 -21.49 -2.32
C VAL A 256 -0.75 -22.06 -2.77
N VAL A 257 -1.19 -23.15 -2.17
CA VAL A 257 -2.54 -23.71 -2.33
C VAL A 257 -3.30 -23.49 -1.04
N TYR A 258 -4.47 -22.84 -1.14
CA TYR A 258 -5.31 -22.55 0.02
C TYR A 258 -5.57 -23.80 0.85
N ASP A 259 -5.45 -23.68 2.17
CA ASP A 259 -5.65 -24.73 3.17
C ASP A 259 -4.76 -26.00 2.96
N ASP A 260 -3.61 -25.87 2.27
CA ASP A 260 -2.68 -26.99 2.08
C ASP A 260 -1.27 -26.67 2.59
N PRO A 261 -0.91 -27.08 3.82
CA PRO A 261 0.42 -26.85 4.38
C PRO A 261 1.56 -27.43 3.52
N ALA A 262 1.34 -28.59 2.86
CA ALA A 262 2.35 -29.22 2.03
C ALA A 262 2.68 -28.42 0.75
N SER A 263 1.82 -27.50 0.33
CA SER A 263 2.08 -26.62 -0.83
C SER A 263 3.19 -25.61 -0.59
N GLY A 264 3.53 -25.34 0.67
CA GLY A 264 4.57 -24.42 1.09
C GLY A 264 4.24 -22.95 0.81
N PHE A 265 5.30 -22.14 0.64
CA PHE A 265 5.21 -20.69 0.60
C PHE A 265 5.85 -20.10 -0.66
N THR A 266 5.46 -18.88 -0.97
CA THR A 266 6.08 -18.06 -2.01
C THR A 266 6.29 -16.64 -1.50
N ASP A 267 7.42 -16.03 -1.84
CA ASP A 267 7.69 -14.62 -1.58
C ASP A 267 7.39 -13.77 -2.82
N SER A 268 7.17 -12.49 -2.64
CA SER A 268 6.87 -11.55 -3.72
C SER A 268 7.07 -10.11 -3.25
N VAL A 269 7.09 -9.17 -4.19
CA VAL A 269 7.02 -7.74 -3.89
C VAL A 269 5.57 -7.30 -3.88
N ALA A 270 5.12 -6.72 -2.79
CA ALA A 270 3.76 -6.20 -2.67
C ALA A 270 3.50 -5.07 -3.69
N PRO A 271 2.36 -5.05 -4.39
CA PRO A 271 2.00 -3.93 -5.26
C PRO A 271 1.71 -2.65 -4.45
N PRO A 272 1.78 -1.47 -5.10
CA PRO A 272 1.77 -0.17 -4.39
C PRO A 272 0.43 0.22 -3.75
N ARG A 273 -0.63 -0.58 -3.89
CA ARG A 273 -1.86 -0.43 -3.10
C ARG A 273 -1.66 -0.76 -1.62
N PHE A 274 -0.61 -1.52 -1.27
CA PHE A 274 -0.22 -1.87 0.10
C PHE A 274 0.84 -0.92 0.63
N SER A 275 0.96 -0.81 1.96
CA SER A 275 1.93 0.06 2.62
C SER A 275 3.37 -0.22 2.17
N THR A 276 3.87 -1.43 2.33
CA THR A 276 5.25 -1.79 1.93
C THR A 276 5.50 -1.55 0.45
N GLY A 277 4.57 -1.92 -0.42
CA GLY A 277 4.65 -1.68 -1.86
C GLY A 277 4.69 -0.21 -2.26
N TYR A 278 4.07 0.67 -1.47
CA TYR A 278 4.07 2.10 -1.70
C TYR A 278 5.38 2.78 -1.29
N PHE A 279 5.93 2.44 -0.10
CA PHE A 279 7.06 3.17 0.46
C PHE A 279 8.38 2.89 -0.25
N TRP A 280 8.65 1.67 -0.73
CA TRP A 280 9.85 1.43 -1.52
C TRP A 280 9.87 2.22 -2.84
N MET A 281 8.70 2.49 -3.44
CA MET A 281 8.60 3.34 -4.63
C MET A 281 8.94 4.80 -4.36
N ARG A 282 8.90 5.21 -3.09
CA ARG A 282 9.33 6.53 -2.60
C ARG A 282 10.80 6.54 -2.17
N ASN A 283 11.56 5.48 -2.40
CA ASN A 283 12.91 5.28 -1.85
C ASN A 283 12.94 5.37 -0.31
N ARG A 284 11.93 4.80 0.35
CA ARG A 284 11.82 4.71 1.80
C ARG A 284 11.66 3.25 2.21
N LEU A 285 11.97 2.96 3.47
CA LEU A 285 11.86 1.62 4.04
C LEU A 285 10.41 1.39 4.50
N GLY A 286 9.85 0.26 4.16
CA GLY A 286 8.53 -0.17 4.63
C GLY A 286 8.64 -1.51 5.34
N MET A 287 8.12 -1.63 6.55
CA MET A 287 8.02 -2.87 7.30
C MET A 287 6.57 -3.22 7.54
N LEU A 288 6.17 -4.41 7.16
CA LEU A 288 4.91 -5.02 7.54
C LEU A 288 5.17 -5.99 8.69
N VAL A 289 4.48 -5.78 9.79
CA VAL A 289 4.53 -6.61 10.99
C VAL A 289 3.22 -7.35 11.10
N GLU A 290 3.26 -8.69 11.09
CA GLU A 290 2.09 -9.55 11.15
C GLU A 290 2.21 -10.50 12.35
N THR A 291 1.54 -10.15 13.46
CA THR A 291 1.41 -11.11 14.57
C THR A 291 0.50 -12.25 14.18
N HIS A 292 0.74 -13.45 14.70
CA HIS A 292 -0.09 -14.59 14.34
C HIS A 292 -1.43 -14.56 15.09
N SER A 293 -2.53 -14.48 14.36
CA SER A 293 -3.89 -14.29 14.90
C SER A 293 -4.33 -15.37 15.90
N TRP A 294 -3.80 -16.59 15.79
CA TRP A 294 -4.08 -17.69 16.73
C TRP A 294 -3.28 -17.64 18.02
N ARG A 295 -2.31 -16.73 18.15
CA ARG A 295 -1.69 -16.39 19.44
C ARG A 295 -2.65 -15.59 20.29
N THR A 296 -2.49 -15.69 21.60
CA THR A 296 -3.31 -14.90 22.55
C THR A 296 -3.03 -13.42 22.41
N TYR A 297 -3.98 -12.58 22.79
CA TYR A 297 -3.83 -11.13 22.67
C TYR A 297 -2.62 -10.58 23.46
N PRO A 298 -2.34 -11.03 24.71
CA PRO A 298 -1.12 -10.59 25.42
C PRO A 298 0.18 -11.00 24.71
N GLU A 299 0.23 -12.18 24.08
CA GLU A 299 1.41 -12.59 23.29
C GLU A 299 1.61 -11.69 22.09
N ARG A 300 0.54 -11.38 21.35
CA ARG A 300 0.61 -10.50 20.18
C ARG A 300 1.01 -9.08 20.55
N VAL A 301 0.44 -8.51 21.61
CA VAL A 301 0.84 -7.17 22.11
C VAL A 301 2.32 -7.16 22.51
N ARG A 302 2.80 -8.21 23.21
CA ARG A 302 4.20 -8.32 23.60
C ARG A 302 5.14 -8.37 22.38
N SER A 303 4.89 -9.23 21.41
CA SER A 303 5.76 -9.33 20.22
C SER A 303 5.70 -8.07 19.35
N THR A 304 4.56 -7.42 19.24
CA THR A 304 4.43 -6.11 18.57
C THR A 304 5.19 -5.02 19.31
N ARG A 305 5.07 -4.94 20.67
CA ARG A 305 5.83 -3.99 21.49
C ARG A 305 7.34 -4.20 21.30
N ASN A 306 7.79 -5.45 21.34
CA ASN A 306 9.20 -5.79 21.16
C ASN A 306 9.70 -5.37 19.77
N THR A 307 8.89 -5.56 18.73
CA THR A 307 9.19 -5.10 17.36
C THR A 307 9.33 -3.59 17.29
N VAL A 308 8.40 -2.83 17.89
CA VAL A 308 8.49 -1.35 17.90
C VAL A 308 9.75 -0.89 18.59
N VAL A 309 10.13 -1.47 19.73
CA VAL A 309 11.36 -1.12 20.43
C VAL A 309 12.61 -1.44 19.60
N SER A 310 12.71 -2.64 19.02
CA SER A 310 13.81 -3.03 18.14
C SER A 310 13.94 -2.06 16.95
N VAL A 311 12.82 -1.72 16.29
CA VAL A 311 12.82 -0.71 15.21
C VAL A 311 13.40 0.62 15.67
N ILE A 312 12.98 1.12 16.84
CA ILE A 312 13.48 2.39 17.40
C ILE A 312 14.99 2.32 17.71
N GLU A 313 15.49 1.19 18.20
CA GLU A 313 16.91 0.97 18.44
C GLU A 313 17.71 0.97 17.13
N GLN A 314 17.27 0.21 16.12
CA GLN A 314 17.93 0.14 14.82
C GLN A 314 17.98 1.51 14.09
N ILE A 315 16.87 2.27 14.14
CA ILE A 315 16.82 3.62 13.56
C ILE A 315 17.70 4.60 14.35
N ALA A 316 17.78 4.47 15.67
CA ALA A 316 18.67 5.31 16.48
C ALA A 316 20.15 5.04 16.18
N GLU A 317 20.52 3.80 15.88
CA GLU A 317 21.89 3.42 15.57
C GLU A 317 22.28 3.76 14.12
N HIS A 318 21.43 3.42 13.16
CA HIS A 318 21.78 3.43 11.74
C HIS A 318 21.02 4.49 10.92
N GLY A 319 19.99 5.12 11.48
CA GLY A 319 19.01 5.90 10.72
C GLY A 319 19.59 7.10 9.97
N GLN A 320 20.69 7.72 10.45
CA GLN A 320 21.32 8.82 9.72
C GLN A 320 22.00 8.34 8.43
N ASP A 321 22.67 7.17 8.48
CA ASP A 321 23.30 6.59 7.29
C ASP A 321 22.25 6.10 6.30
N TRP A 322 21.17 5.48 6.78
CA TRP A 322 20.05 5.06 5.95
C TRP A 322 19.32 6.25 5.31
N GLN A 323 19.17 7.35 6.06
CA GLN A 323 18.58 8.57 5.51
C GLN A 323 19.46 9.19 4.42
N ARG A 324 20.78 9.12 4.54
CA ARG A 324 21.70 9.54 3.48
C ARG A 324 21.54 8.67 2.24
N ALA A 325 21.52 7.35 2.38
CA ALA A 325 21.30 6.42 1.28
C ALA A 325 19.93 6.64 0.59
N ALA A 326 18.87 6.91 1.36
CA ALA A 326 17.55 7.24 0.81
C ALA A 326 17.56 8.54 -0.02
N ARG A 327 18.29 9.57 0.42
CA ARG A 327 18.46 10.82 -0.34
C ARG A 327 19.30 10.61 -1.61
N GLU A 328 20.33 9.79 -1.56
CA GLU A 328 21.12 9.40 -2.72
C GLU A 328 20.28 8.62 -3.75
N ALA A 329 19.41 7.72 -3.28
CA ALA A 329 18.45 7.03 -4.12
C ALA A 329 17.42 7.98 -4.77
N ASP A 330 16.98 9.04 -4.07
CA ASP A 330 16.12 10.10 -4.62
C ASP A 330 16.84 10.85 -5.75
N VAL A 331 18.11 11.18 -5.57
CA VAL A 331 18.93 11.82 -6.59
C VAL A 331 19.12 10.89 -7.79
N ALA A 332 19.46 9.61 -7.56
CA ALA A 332 19.64 8.62 -8.63
C ALA A 332 18.34 8.42 -9.42
N ALA A 333 17.18 8.34 -8.76
CA ALA A 333 15.88 8.21 -9.43
C ALA A 333 15.52 9.42 -10.32
N SER A 334 16.13 10.58 -10.07
CA SER A 334 15.95 11.80 -10.87
C SER A 334 16.87 11.88 -12.08
N GLN A 335 17.83 10.98 -12.21
CA GLN A 335 18.75 10.95 -13.35
C GLN A 335 18.17 10.16 -14.54
N PRO A 336 18.67 10.41 -15.77
CA PRO A 336 18.34 9.59 -16.91
C PRO A 336 18.73 8.12 -16.65
N ASP A 337 17.80 7.21 -16.87
CA ASP A 337 18.05 5.78 -16.73
C ASP A 337 17.44 5.05 -17.93
N PRO A 338 18.28 4.55 -18.85
CA PRO A 338 17.81 3.85 -20.05
C PRO A 338 17.38 2.40 -19.77
N THR A 339 17.61 1.88 -18.56
CA THR A 339 17.24 0.49 -18.25
C THR A 339 15.71 0.33 -18.17
N PRO A 340 15.16 -0.79 -18.67
CA PRO A 340 13.75 -1.07 -18.50
C PRO A 340 13.34 -1.07 -17.04
N ALA A 341 12.17 -0.48 -16.75
CA ALA A 341 11.63 -0.41 -15.39
C ALA A 341 10.78 -1.65 -15.12
N PRO A 342 11.02 -2.39 -14.02
CA PRO A 342 10.12 -3.42 -13.56
C PRO A 342 8.84 -2.80 -12.99
N LEU A 343 7.69 -3.34 -13.40
CA LEU A 343 6.37 -2.97 -12.89
C LEU A 343 5.85 -3.99 -11.89
N THR A 344 6.20 -5.27 -12.08
CA THR A 344 5.81 -6.36 -11.18
C THR A 344 6.97 -7.32 -10.96
N PHE A 345 6.87 -8.08 -9.88
CA PHE A 345 7.84 -9.09 -9.50
C PHE A 345 7.10 -10.40 -9.18
N ALA A 346 7.74 -11.53 -9.39
CA ALA A 346 7.23 -12.85 -9.06
C ALA A 346 8.38 -13.79 -8.69
N ALA A 347 8.08 -14.79 -7.88
CA ALA A 347 9.03 -15.87 -7.65
C ALA A 347 9.29 -16.65 -8.94
N SER A 348 10.54 -17.03 -9.17
CA SER A 348 10.91 -17.92 -10.27
C SER A 348 10.50 -19.39 -9.97
N ASP A 349 10.78 -20.30 -10.90
CA ASP A 349 10.53 -21.72 -10.72
C ASP A 349 11.51 -22.40 -9.73
N LYS A 350 12.49 -21.67 -9.19
CA LYS A 350 13.40 -22.21 -8.20
C LYS A 350 12.69 -22.46 -6.88
N VAL A 351 12.88 -23.67 -6.36
CA VAL A 351 12.28 -24.12 -5.10
C VAL A 351 13.38 -24.64 -4.20
N ARG A 352 13.34 -24.25 -2.93
CA ARG A 352 14.14 -24.86 -1.88
C ARG A 352 13.22 -25.45 -0.80
N THR A 353 13.66 -26.45 -0.09
CA THR A 353 12.95 -26.96 1.08
C THR A 353 13.35 -26.15 2.31
N ILE A 354 12.36 -25.78 3.12
CA ILE A 354 12.59 -25.12 4.41
C ILE A 354 12.01 -25.95 5.55
N ASP A 355 12.60 -25.79 6.72
CA ASP A 355 12.06 -26.25 7.99
C ASP A 355 11.09 -25.19 8.51
N PHE A 356 9.81 -25.55 8.64
CA PHE A 356 8.79 -24.66 9.13
C PHE A 356 8.16 -25.22 10.41
N ARG A 357 8.12 -24.43 11.48
CA ARG A 357 7.58 -24.85 12.77
C ARG A 357 6.06 -24.77 12.75
N GLY A 358 5.44 -25.90 12.49
CA GLY A 358 3.99 -26.06 12.48
C GLY A 358 3.50 -26.95 13.61
N TYR A 359 2.31 -27.49 13.43
CA TYR A 359 1.68 -28.49 14.30
C TYR A 359 1.37 -29.75 13.49
N ALA A 360 1.15 -30.87 14.17
CA ALA A 360 0.56 -32.04 13.54
C ALA A 360 -0.80 -31.66 12.95
N TYR A 361 -1.11 -32.19 11.78
CA TYR A 361 -2.40 -31.94 11.13
C TYR A 361 -2.92 -33.14 10.37
N THR A 362 -4.23 -33.21 10.21
CA THR A 362 -4.91 -34.15 9.32
C THR A 362 -5.64 -33.41 8.22
N ARG A 363 -5.82 -34.05 7.07
CA ARG A 363 -6.63 -33.53 5.97
C ARG A 363 -7.66 -34.59 5.57
N GLU A 364 -8.92 -34.28 5.80
CA GLU A 364 -10.03 -35.22 5.62
C GLU A 364 -11.19 -34.51 4.89
N PRO A 365 -11.99 -35.26 4.09
CA PRO A 365 -13.21 -34.71 3.51
C PRO A 365 -14.18 -34.28 4.62
N SER A 366 -14.65 -33.04 4.53
CA SER A 366 -15.65 -32.48 5.45
C SER A 366 -17.04 -32.99 5.10
N ASP A 367 -17.78 -33.46 6.06
CA ASP A 367 -19.21 -33.81 5.96
C ASP A 367 -20.12 -32.56 5.82
N VAL A 368 -19.58 -31.37 6.14
CA VAL A 368 -20.30 -30.09 6.03
C VAL A 368 -20.09 -29.44 4.67
N SER A 369 -18.84 -29.24 4.26
CA SER A 369 -18.51 -28.53 3.02
C SER A 369 -18.28 -29.45 1.82
N GLY A 370 -18.04 -30.73 2.04
CA GLY A 370 -17.61 -31.70 1.01
C GLY A 370 -16.17 -31.49 0.52
N ALA A 371 -15.50 -30.45 0.98
CA ALA A 371 -14.11 -30.14 0.61
C ALA A 371 -13.13 -30.87 1.53
N LEU A 372 -11.89 -31.05 1.05
CA LEU A 372 -10.78 -31.47 1.89
C LEU A 372 -10.47 -30.36 2.90
N MET A 373 -10.47 -30.68 4.19
CA MET A 373 -10.32 -29.73 5.28
C MET A 373 -9.10 -30.09 6.14
N THR A 374 -8.30 -29.08 6.50
CA THR A 374 -7.16 -29.22 7.40
C THR A 374 -7.58 -29.00 8.86
N ARG A 375 -7.17 -29.90 9.75
CA ARG A 375 -7.30 -29.75 11.21
C ARG A 375 -5.93 -29.81 11.84
N TYR A 376 -5.62 -28.83 12.68
CA TYR A 376 -4.34 -28.70 13.38
C TYR A 376 -4.49 -29.18 14.83
N ASP A 377 -3.46 -29.86 15.33
CA ASP A 377 -3.32 -30.21 16.75
C ASP A 377 -2.23 -29.35 17.40
N GLU A 378 -2.64 -28.22 17.99
CA GLU A 378 -1.73 -27.28 18.65
C GLU A 378 -0.96 -27.87 19.85
N THR A 379 -1.36 -29.05 20.35
CA THR A 379 -0.67 -29.73 21.44
C THR A 379 0.51 -30.57 20.95
N THR A 380 0.63 -30.75 19.64
CA THR A 380 1.66 -31.57 19.00
C THR A 380 2.49 -30.75 18.01
N PRO A 381 3.51 -30.00 18.47
CA PRO A 381 4.45 -29.30 17.60
C PRO A 381 5.12 -30.25 16.60
N GLN A 382 5.24 -29.81 15.36
CA GLN A 382 5.83 -30.59 14.29
C GLN A 382 6.65 -29.70 13.35
N LEU A 383 7.81 -30.19 12.93
CA LEU A 383 8.60 -29.54 11.90
C LEU A 383 8.12 -29.98 10.52
N TRP A 384 7.63 -29.03 9.72
CA TRP A 384 7.21 -29.28 8.34
C TRP A 384 8.39 -29.06 7.39
N GLN A 385 8.62 -30.02 6.50
CA GLN A 385 9.55 -29.89 5.37
C GLN A 385 8.74 -29.42 4.16
N VAL A 386 8.75 -28.12 3.88
CA VAL A 386 7.86 -27.55 2.86
C VAL A 386 8.62 -26.74 1.81
N PRO A 387 8.10 -26.68 0.57
CA PRO A 387 8.72 -25.89 -0.49
C PRO A 387 8.61 -24.37 -0.22
N MET A 388 9.68 -23.65 -0.48
CA MET A 388 9.76 -22.18 -0.47
C MET A 388 10.25 -21.68 -1.83
N ARG A 389 9.54 -20.69 -2.37
CA ARG A 389 9.86 -19.99 -3.62
C ARG A 389 10.18 -18.54 -3.29
N ASP A 390 11.46 -18.24 -3.09
CA ASP A 390 11.95 -16.92 -2.67
C ASP A 390 12.99 -16.31 -3.62
N ASP A 391 13.22 -16.92 -4.80
CA ASP A 391 13.99 -16.31 -5.88
C ASP A 391 13.10 -15.33 -6.67
N VAL A 392 12.84 -14.15 -6.11
CA VAL A 392 11.93 -13.15 -6.68
C VAL A 392 12.64 -12.34 -7.77
N GLN A 393 12.03 -12.29 -8.97
CA GLN A 393 12.57 -11.65 -10.16
C GLN A 393 11.55 -10.69 -10.77
N PRO A 394 11.99 -9.68 -11.58
CA PRO A 394 11.08 -8.87 -12.37
C PRO A 394 10.22 -9.73 -13.32
N ALA A 395 8.89 -9.56 -13.26
CA ALA A 395 7.95 -10.31 -14.09
C ALA A 395 7.46 -9.49 -15.30
N ILE A 396 7.05 -8.25 -15.09
CA ILE A 396 6.69 -7.30 -16.16
C ILE A 396 7.69 -6.16 -16.12
N THR A 397 8.38 -5.95 -17.24
CA THR A 397 9.28 -4.81 -17.43
C THR A 397 8.84 -4.00 -18.64
N VAL A 398 9.02 -2.68 -18.60
CA VAL A 398 8.69 -1.77 -19.69
C VAL A 398 9.82 -0.76 -19.92
N PRO A 399 10.03 -0.29 -21.16
CA PRO A 399 10.91 0.84 -21.41
C PRO A 399 10.45 2.07 -20.65
N ARG A 400 11.38 2.83 -20.07
CA ARG A 400 11.07 4.12 -19.46
C ARG A 400 10.73 5.16 -20.53
N PRO A 401 9.79 6.10 -20.27
CA PRO A 401 9.59 7.24 -21.18
C PRO A 401 10.84 8.12 -21.18
N GLY A 402 11.20 8.68 -22.34
CA GLY A 402 12.43 9.49 -22.48
C GLY A 402 12.43 10.75 -21.60
N ALA A 403 11.30 11.46 -21.57
CA ALA A 403 11.13 12.66 -20.75
C ALA A 403 9.99 12.55 -19.72
N GLY A 404 8.91 11.83 -20.04
CA GLY A 404 7.79 11.68 -19.12
C GLY A 404 6.47 11.36 -19.81
N TYR A 405 5.39 11.82 -19.19
CA TYR A 405 4.03 11.59 -19.66
C TYR A 405 3.31 12.89 -19.95
N LEU A 406 2.37 12.83 -20.89
CA LEU A 406 1.43 13.91 -21.18
C LEU A 406 0.02 13.42 -20.86
N VAL A 407 -0.73 14.24 -20.12
CA VAL A 407 -2.13 14.00 -19.80
C VAL A 407 -2.95 15.04 -20.54
N PRO A 408 -3.83 14.66 -21.47
CA PRO A 408 -4.69 15.59 -22.20
C PRO A 408 -5.56 16.44 -21.26
N ALA A 409 -5.92 17.65 -21.72
CA ALA A 409 -6.60 18.65 -20.89
C ALA A 409 -7.91 18.14 -20.27
N GLU A 410 -8.67 17.31 -20.99
CA GLU A 410 -9.94 16.72 -20.54
C GLU A 410 -9.77 15.76 -19.34
N HIS A 411 -8.57 15.25 -19.11
CA HIS A 411 -8.24 14.38 -17.98
C HIS A 411 -7.39 15.07 -16.91
N ALA A 412 -6.88 16.27 -17.21
CA ALA A 412 -5.87 16.98 -16.43
C ALA A 412 -6.29 17.20 -14.97
N ALA A 413 -7.48 17.71 -14.72
CA ALA A 413 -7.93 18.06 -13.37
C ALA A 413 -7.93 16.86 -12.41
N ARG A 414 -8.50 15.72 -12.86
CA ARG A 414 -8.60 14.51 -12.02
C ARG A 414 -7.26 13.82 -11.82
N VAL A 415 -6.38 13.83 -12.85
CA VAL A 415 -5.03 13.25 -12.72
C VAL A 415 -4.15 14.15 -11.85
N ALA A 416 -4.20 15.48 -12.02
CA ALA A 416 -3.47 16.44 -11.18
C ALA A 416 -3.82 16.27 -9.68
N ALA A 417 -5.08 16.01 -9.36
CA ALA A 417 -5.49 15.74 -7.97
C ALA A 417 -4.73 14.56 -7.37
N LYS A 418 -4.57 13.46 -8.14
CA LYS A 418 -3.79 12.29 -7.69
C LYS A 418 -2.29 12.59 -7.61
N LEU A 419 -1.73 13.27 -8.60
CA LEU A 419 -0.31 13.65 -8.59
C LEU A 419 0.04 14.48 -7.34
N ARG A 420 -0.83 15.43 -6.95
CA ARG A 420 -0.65 16.24 -5.73
C ARG A 420 -0.68 15.39 -4.45
N LEU A 421 -1.60 14.44 -4.34
CA LEU A 421 -1.67 13.54 -3.18
C LEU A 421 -0.37 12.75 -2.97
N HIS A 422 0.29 12.37 -4.07
CA HIS A 422 1.56 11.64 -4.03
C HIS A 422 2.80 12.54 -4.02
N ASP A 423 2.60 13.88 -3.98
CA ASP A 423 3.67 14.88 -4.05
C ASP A 423 4.56 14.66 -5.29
N LEU A 424 3.92 14.48 -6.46
CA LEU A 424 4.58 14.32 -7.75
C LEU A 424 4.61 15.64 -8.50
N VAL A 425 5.75 15.94 -9.12
CA VAL A 425 5.94 17.13 -9.94
C VAL A 425 5.22 16.98 -11.27
N PHE A 426 4.48 18.01 -11.66
CA PHE A 426 3.87 18.14 -12.97
C PHE A 426 3.74 19.62 -13.38
N HIS A 427 3.57 19.87 -14.66
CA HIS A 427 3.46 21.22 -15.23
C HIS A 427 2.24 21.29 -16.15
N GLU A 428 1.49 22.38 -16.08
CA GLU A 428 0.44 22.69 -17.03
C GLU A 428 1.05 23.26 -18.31
N LEU A 429 0.59 22.80 -19.47
CA LEU A 429 1.11 23.19 -20.79
C LEU A 429 0.16 24.16 -21.50
N PRO A 430 0.70 25.07 -22.34
CA PRO A 430 -0.09 25.80 -23.31
C PRO A 430 -0.65 24.85 -24.38
N ALA A 431 -1.53 25.34 -25.24
CA ALA A 431 -1.95 24.60 -26.42
C ALA A 431 -0.75 24.38 -27.38
N MET A 432 -0.61 23.15 -27.87
CA MET A 432 0.47 22.74 -28.77
C MET A 432 -0.13 22.12 -30.04
N ALA A 433 0.17 22.66 -31.22
CA ALA A 433 -0.44 22.21 -32.47
C ALA A 433 0.10 20.85 -32.97
N GLN A 434 1.38 20.57 -32.72
CA GLN A 434 2.05 19.33 -33.12
C GLN A 434 3.05 18.93 -32.05
N THR A 435 2.82 17.77 -31.44
CA THR A 435 3.69 17.19 -30.42
C THR A 435 3.98 15.75 -30.77
N GLN A 436 5.27 15.39 -30.84
CA GLN A 436 5.71 14.01 -31.04
C GLN A 436 5.54 13.25 -29.73
N VAL A 437 4.76 12.18 -29.76
CA VAL A 437 4.40 11.37 -28.61
C VAL A 437 4.43 9.88 -28.96
N GLN A 438 4.35 9.04 -27.94
CA GLN A 438 3.92 7.66 -28.11
C GLN A 438 2.52 7.51 -27.51
N SER A 439 1.62 6.92 -28.27
CA SER A 439 0.27 6.54 -27.83
C SER A 439 0.19 5.03 -27.61
N PHE A 440 -0.51 4.62 -26.55
CA PHE A 440 -0.73 3.20 -26.26
C PHE A 440 -2.09 2.76 -26.78
N ARG A 441 -2.08 1.67 -27.56
CA ARG A 441 -3.30 1.00 -28.00
C ARG A 441 -3.35 -0.42 -27.44
N ALA A 442 -4.44 -0.76 -26.80
CA ALA A 442 -4.66 -2.11 -26.31
C ALA A 442 -4.94 -3.06 -27.49
N THR A 443 -4.25 -4.18 -27.49
CA THR A 443 -4.49 -5.33 -28.39
C THR A 443 -5.41 -6.36 -27.73
N SER A 444 -5.42 -6.39 -26.39
CA SER A 444 -6.40 -7.13 -25.61
C SER A 444 -6.78 -6.36 -24.34
N LYS A 445 -7.99 -6.63 -23.84
CA LYS A 445 -8.53 -6.02 -22.63
C LYS A 445 -9.36 -7.03 -21.85
N LYS A 446 -9.28 -6.96 -20.52
CA LYS A 446 -10.06 -7.80 -19.62
C LYS A 446 -10.54 -6.99 -18.43
N PHE A 447 -11.86 -6.75 -18.39
CA PHE A 447 -12.49 -6.16 -17.22
C PHE A 447 -12.57 -7.19 -16.08
N GLY A 448 -12.43 -6.74 -14.85
CA GLY A 448 -12.66 -7.59 -13.68
C GLY A 448 -14.10 -8.13 -13.67
N ALA A 449 -14.28 -9.38 -13.25
CA ALA A 449 -15.62 -10.01 -13.24
C ALA A 449 -16.57 -9.37 -12.22
N SER A 450 -16.02 -8.74 -11.17
CA SER A 450 -16.77 -8.04 -10.13
C SER A 450 -16.00 -6.79 -9.68
N PRO A 451 -16.69 -5.80 -9.08
CA PRO A 451 -16.03 -4.64 -8.49
C PRO A 451 -15.06 -5.04 -7.36
N VAL A 452 -13.93 -4.32 -7.27
CA VAL A 452 -12.95 -4.43 -6.19
C VAL A 452 -12.73 -3.02 -5.64
N GLU A 453 -12.87 -2.85 -4.33
CA GLU A 453 -12.74 -1.54 -3.67
C GLU A 453 -13.54 -0.42 -4.37
N GLY A 454 -14.77 -0.74 -4.78
CA GLY A 454 -15.68 0.17 -5.47
C GLY A 454 -15.33 0.47 -6.94
N ARG A 455 -14.36 -0.23 -7.54
CA ARG A 455 -13.88 -0.01 -8.90
C ARG A 455 -14.02 -1.25 -9.79
N GLN A 456 -14.39 -1.03 -11.04
CA GLN A 456 -14.31 -2.03 -12.11
C GLN A 456 -12.88 -2.01 -12.65
N THR A 457 -12.09 -3.01 -12.30
CA THR A 457 -10.69 -3.10 -12.74
C THR A 457 -10.57 -3.43 -14.23
N LEU A 458 -9.46 -3.03 -14.84
CA LEU A 458 -9.14 -3.31 -16.24
C LEU A 458 -7.67 -3.75 -16.37
N ALA A 459 -7.45 -4.90 -16.96
CA ALA A 459 -6.15 -5.35 -17.41
C ALA A 459 -6.05 -5.23 -18.94
N VAL A 460 -4.91 -4.76 -19.43
CA VAL A 460 -4.66 -4.59 -20.87
C VAL A 460 -3.30 -5.15 -21.27
N GLU A 461 -3.23 -5.70 -22.48
CA GLU A 461 -1.99 -5.86 -23.24
C GLU A 461 -2.05 -4.94 -24.45
N GLY A 462 -0.91 -4.46 -24.92
CA GLY A 462 -0.88 -3.53 -26.05
C GLY A 462 0.51 -2.95 -26.28
N GLU A 463 0.57 -2.01 -27.23
CA GLU A 463 1.82 -1.46 -27.72
C GLU A 463 1.81 0.06 -27.75
N TRP A 464 2.99 0.65 -27.57
CA TRP A 464 3.25 2.06 -27.76
C TRP A 464 3.68 2.30 -29.21
N ALA A 465 3.08 3.27 -29.88
CA ALA A 465 3.43 3.68 -31.24
C ALA A 465 3.65 5.19 -31.32
N ASP A 466 4.62 5.60 -32.14
CA ASP A 466 4.91 7.01 -32.39
C ASP A 466 3.76 7.69 -33.13
N GLU A 467 3.40 8.87 -32.68
CA GLU A 467 2.31 9.66 -33.25
C GLU A 467 2.56 11.16 -33.07
N THR A 468 1.97 11.97 -33.94
CA THR A 468 1.93 13.43 -33.80
C THR A 468 0.52 13.84 -33.41
N VAL A 469 0.38 14.49 -32.24
CA VAL A 469 -0.91 14.93 -31.71
C VAL A 469 -0.95 16.43 -31.45
N ALA A 470 -2.14 17.01 -31.49
CA ALA A 470 -2.38 18.34 -30.93
C ALA A 470 -2.81 18.21 -29.47
N LEU A 471 -2.28 19.08 -28.61
CA LEU A 471 -2.65 19.14 -27.20
C LEU A 471 -3.41 20.45 -26.94
N GLY A 472 -4.55 20.33 -26.26
CA GLY A 472 -5.31 21.47 -25.78
C GLY A 472 -4.57 22.21 -24.65
N LYS A 473 -4.88 23.50 -24.47
CA LYS A 473 -4.40 24.28 -23.31
C LYS A 473 -4.86 23.62 -22.01
N GLY A 474 -3.95 23.47 -21.05
CA GLY A 474 -4.22 22.84 -19.77
C GLY A 474 -3.90 21.35 -19.73
N ALA A 475 -3.34 20.78 -20.80
CA ALA A 475 -2.71 19.47 -20.72
C ALA A 475 -1.57 19.45 -19.71
N LEU A 476 -1.28 18.31 -19.09
CA LEU A 476 -0.21 18.19 -18.09
C LEU A 476 1.01 17.50 -18.69
N TYR A 477 2.18 18.00 -18.33
CA TYR A 477 3.44 17.28 -18.47
C TYR A 477 3.89 16.78 -17.10
N VAL A 478 4.13 15.47 -17.00
CA VAL A 478 4.61 14.79 -15.78
C VAL A 478 6.03 14.27 -16.07
N PRO A 479 7.08 14.99 -15.65
CA PRO A 479 8.45 14.57 -15.91
C PRO A 479 8.78 13.26 -15.20
N ILE A 480 9.49 12.34 -15.90
CA ILE A 480 9.97 11.11 -15.25
C ILE A 480 11.21 11.37 -14.37
N ARG A 481 11.95 12.44 -14.64
CA ARG A 481 13.16 12.82 -13.90
C ARG A 481 12.78 13.55 -12.61
N GLN A 482 12.35 12.79 -11.62
CA GLN A 482 12.01 13.27 -10.29
C GLN A 482 12.25 12.16 -9.26
N PRO A 483 12.44 12.49 -7.97
CA PRO A 483 12.77 11.51 -6.93
C PRO A 483 11.81 10.31 -6.86
N ARG A 484 10.52 10.56 -7.17
CA ARG A 484 9.45 9.55 -7.12
C ARG A 484 9.08 9.02 -8.51
N SER A 485 10.07 8.87 -9.41
CA SER A 485 9.85 8.38 -10.79
C SER A 485 9.13 7.03 -10.85
N ARG A 486 9.36 6.14 -9.88
CA ARG A 486 8.66 4.85 -9.79
C ARG A 486 7.17 5.01 -9.51
N LEU A 487 6.77 5.96 -8.66
CA LEU A 487 5.34 6.27 -8.43
C LEU A 487 4.69 6.89 -9.68
N VAL A 488 5.40 7.72 -10.43
CA VAL A 488 4.91 8.23 -11.72
C VAL A 488 4.57 7.07 -12.65
N MET A 489 5.47 6.10 -12.80
CA MET A 489 5.23 4.93 -13.64
C MET A 489 4.12 4.04 -13.07
N ALA A 490 4.09 3.81 -11.75
CA ALA A 490 3.03 3.03 -11.11
C ALA A 490 1.63 3.61 -11.35
N LEU A 491 1.50 4.94 -11.39
CA LEU A 491 0.23 5.62 -11.66
C LEU A 491 -0.15 5.64 -13.14
N LEU A 492 0.83 5.85 -14.04
CA LEU A 492 0.56 6.23 -15.43
C LEU A 492 0.91 5.15 -16.47
N GLU A 493 1.66 4.10 -16.12
CA GLU A 493 1.89 3.00 -17.04
C GLU A 493 0.64 2.11 -17.16
N PRO A 494 0.14 1.86 -18.37
CA PRO A 494 -1.10 1.11 -18.57
C PRO A 494 -1.02 -0.33 -18.06
N ARG A 495 0.15 -0.96 -18.06
CA ARG A 495 0.39 -2.33 -17.59
C ARG A 495 0.79 -2.41 -16.10
N ALA A 496 0.90 -1.29 -15.40
CA ALA A 496 1.18 -1.32 -13.98
C ALA A 496 -0.06 -1.80 -13.19
N PRO A 497 0.10 -2.70 -12.21
CA PRO A 497 -1.03 -3.41 -11.59
C PRO A 497 -2.00 -2.52 -10.83
N ASP A 498 -1.54 -1.35 -10.38
CA ASP A 498 -2.33 -0.38 -9.61
C ASP A 498 -2.44 0.98 -10.30
N SER A 499 -2.16 1.04 -11.62
CA SER A 499 -2.27 2.29 -12.37
C SER A 499 -3.70 2.83 -12.37
N LEU A 500 -3.84 4.10 -12.70
CA LEU A 500 -5.15 4.72 -12.90
C LEU A 500 -5.98 3.95 -13.94
N LEU A 501 -5.33 3.39 -14.97
CA LEU A 501 -6.01 2.53 -15.93
C LEU A 501 -6.47 1.23 -15.26
N ALA A 502 -5.60 0.53 -14.55
CA ALA A 502 -5.92 -0.74 -13.89
C ALA A 502 -7.07 -0.58 -12.88
N TRP A 503 -7.17 0.55 -12.20
CA TRP A 503 -8.30 0.90 -11.33
C TRP A 503 -9.52 1.45 -12.06
N GLY A 504 -9.57 1.33 -13.40
CA GLY A 504 -10.75 1.65 -14.21
C GLY A 504 -11.06 3.13 -14.39
N TRP A 505 -10.09 4.03 -14.17
CA TRP A 505 -10.30 5.47 -14.33
C TRP A 505 -10.55 5.87 -15.79
N PHE A 506 -10.19 5.01 -16.74
CA PHE A 506 -10.28 5.24 -18.17
C PHE A 506 -11.11 4.16 -18.89
N ASN A 507 -11.94 3.38 -18.16
CA ASN A 507 -12.75 2.30 -18.73
C ASN A 507 -13.58 2.75 -19.95
N ASN A 508 -14.08 4.00 -19.90
CA ASN A 508 -14.85 4.60 -20.98
C ASN A 508 -14.10 4.69 -22.32
N HIS A 509 -12.77 4.66 -22.33
CA HIS A 509 -11.96 4.60 -23.57
C HIS A 509 -11.86 3.17 -24.15
N PHE A 510 -12.30 2.18 -23.39
CA PHE A 510 -12.26 0.76 -23.74
C PHE A 510 -13.67 0.19 -23.96
N GLU A 511 -14.67 1.05 -24.06
CA GLU A 511 -16.06 0.71 -24.33
C GLU A 511 -16.45 1.25 -25.71
N ALA A 512 -17.00 0.39 -26.58
CA ALA A 512 -17.56 0.85 -27.85
C ALA A 512 -18.77 1.76 -27.57
N LYS A 513 -18.79 2.95 -28.16
CA LYS A 513 -19.87 3.94 -28.00
C LYS A 513 -20.74 4.07 -29.23
N GLU A 514 -20.23 3.70 -30.40
CA GLU A 514 -20.92 3.73 -31.67
C GLU A 514 -20.88 2.35 -32.34
N TYR A 515 -21.80 2.06 -33.20
CA TYR A 515 -21.97 0.77 -33.87
C TYR A 515 -22.49 0.94 -35.29
N MET A 516 -22.37 -0.10 -36.10
CA MET A 516 -22.95 -0.18 -37.43
C MET A 516 -24.01 -1.28 -37.42
N GLU A 517 -25.24 -0.94 -37.83
CA GLU A 517 -26.31 -1.92 -37.95
C GLU A 517 -25.93 -3.04 -38.92
N ALA A 518 -26.35 -4.27 -38.64
CA ALA A 518 -25.91 -5.44 -39.41
C ALA A 518 -26.24 -5.31 -40.91
N TYR A 519 -27.40 -4.80 -41.27
CA TYR A 519 -27.79 -4.61 -42.68
C TYR A 519 -26.90 -3.54 -43.38
N VAL A 520 -26.51 -2.48 -42.66
CA VAL A 520 -25.57 -1.47 -43.17
C VAL A 520 -24.17 -2.08 -43.35
N ALA A 521 -23.73 -2.85 -42.35
CA ALA A 521 -22.40 -3.51 -42.37
C ALA A 521 -22.31 -4.54 -43.54
N GLU A 522 -23.37 -5.22 -43.85
CA GLU A 522 -23.48 -6.11 -45.04
C GLU A 522 -23.25 -5.37 -46.34
N ASP A 523 -23.87 -4.21 -46.55
CA ASP A 523 -23.73 -3.41 -47.74
C ASP A 523 -22.35 -2.77 -47.83
N VAL A 524 -21.83 -2.24 -46.72
CA VAL A 524 -20.47 -1.72 -46.60
C VAL A 524 -19.45 -2.81 -46.91
N ALA A 525 -19.60 -4.01 -46.36
CA ALA A 525 -18.68 -5.14 -46.58
C ALA A 525 -18.64 -5.52 -48.09
N ARG A 526 -19.81 -5.60 -48.76
CA ARG A 526 -19.85 -5.87 -50.22
C ARG A 526 -19.15 -4.79 -51.04
N GLU A 527 -19.39 -3.53 -50.66
CA GLU A 527 -18.73 -2.40 -51.33
C GLU A 527 -17.21 -2.44 -51.15
N MET A 528 -16.71 -2.67 -49.91
CA MET A 528 -15.31 -2.77 -49.61
C MET A 528 -14.65 -3.96 -50.34
N LEU A 529 -15.29 -5.12 -50.35
CA LEU A 529 -14.83 -6.31 -51.07
C LEU A 529 -14.79 -6.08 -52.61
N ALA A 530 -15.70 -5.28 -53.15
CA ALA A 530 -15.70 -4.95 -54.58
C ALA A 530 -14.55 -4.00 -54.96
N LYS A 531 -14.18 -3.09 -54.10
CA LYS A 531 -13.18 -2.04 -54.34
C LYS A 531 -11.75 -2.42 -53.96
N ASP A 532 -11.56 -3.38 -53.03
CA ASP A 532 -10.23 -3.73 -52.49
C ASP A 532 -9.97 -5.25 -52.61
N PRO A 533 -9.21 -5.67 -53.68
CA PRO A 533 -8.83 -7.08 -53.85
C PRO A 533 -7.97 -7.64 -52.70
N ALA A 534 -7.10 -6.81 -52.08
CA ALA A 534 -6.25 -7.26 -50.99
C ALA A 534 -7.08 -7.52 -49.72
N LEU A 535 -8.09 -6.69 -49.44
CA LEU A 535 -9.03 -6.91 -48.36
C LEU A 535 -9.87 -8.17 -48.57
N ARG A 536 -10.25 -8.45 -49.83
CA ARG A 536 -10.95 -9.70 -50.17
C ARG A 536 -10.09 -10.92 -49.86
N GLU A 537 -8.86 -10.93 -50.31
CA GLU A 537 -7.90 -12.01 -50.07
C GLU A 537 -7.70 -12.23 -48.56
N ALA A 538 -7.52 -11.13 -47.79
CA ALA A 538 -7.37 -11.19 -46.33
C ALA A 538 -8.63 -11.75 -45.61
N PHE A 539 -9.81 -11.40 -46.09
CA PHE A 539 -11.07 -11.92 -45.55
C PHE A 539 -11.26 -13.40 -45.87
N GLU A 540 -11.03 -13.82 -47.13
CA GLU A 540 -11.14 -15.21 -47.59
C GLU A 540 -10.12 -16.11 -46.87
N LYS A 541 -8.90 -15.64 -46.71
CA LYS A 541 -7.84 -16.31 -45.95
C LYS A 541 -8.30 -16.53 -44.51
N ARG A 542 -8.81 -15.49 -43.85
CA ARG A 542 -9.29 -15.61 -42.46
C ARG A 542 -10.47 -16.54 -42.33
N LEU A 543 -11.39 -16.57 -43.27
CA LEU A 543 -12.50 -17.53 -43.30
C LEU A 543 -12.01 -18.99 -43.39
N ALA A 544 -10.91 -19.22 -44.10
CA ALA A 544 -10.35 -20.56 -44.27
C ALA A 544 -9.51 -21.03 -43.06
N GLU A 545 -8.83 -20.11 -42.39
CA GLU A 545 -7.87 -20.43 -41.32
C GLU A 545 -8.45 -20.31 -39.91
N ASP A 546 -9.57 -19.57 -39.71
CA ASP A 546 -10.18 -19.29 -38.39
C ASP A 546 -11.63 -19.77 -38.38
N ALA A 547 -11.85 -20.99 -37.87
CA ALA A 547 -13.17 -21.62 -37.83
C ALA A 547 -14.17 -20.83 -36.95
N ASP A 548 -13.73 -20.22 -35.84
CA ASP A 548 -14.59 -19.45 -34.95
C ASP A 548 -15.01 -18.15 -35.64
N PHE A 549 -14.10 -17.49 -36.34
CA PHE A 549 -14.43 -16.34 -37.19
C PHE A 549 -15.40 -16.73 -38.29
N ALA A 550 -15.15 -17.84 -38.97
CA ALA A 550 -16.01 -18.34 -40.04
C ALA A 550 -17.45 -18.67 -39.55
N ALA A 551 -17.59 -19.15 -38.33
CA ALA A 551 -18.88 -19.47 -37.71
C ALA A 551 -19.61 -18.25 -37.13
N SER A 552 -18.96 -17.09 -36.97
CA SER A 552 -19.53 -15.92 -36.32
C SER A 552 -19.92 -14.81 -37.32
N PRO A 553 -21.22 -14.61 -37.64
CA PRO A 553 -21.65 -13.51 -38.48
C PRO A 553 -21.20 -12.14 -37.95
N ALA A 554 -21.30 -11.93 -36.63
CA ALA A 554 -20.90 -10.68 -35.99
C ALA A 554 -19.40 -10.40 -36.16
N ALA A 555 -18.52 -11.40 -35.97
CA ALA A 555 -17.09 -11.25 -36.19
C ALA A 555 -16.72 -10.93 -37.64
N ARG A 556 -17.45 -11.51 -38.61
CA ARG A 556 -17.28 -11.20 -40.03
C ARG A 556 -17.64 -9.76 -40.36
N LEU A 557 -18.78 -9.25 -39.85
CA LEU A 557 -19.17 -7.86 -40.06
C LEU A 557 -18.24 -6.88 -39.33
N ASP A 558 -17.81 -7.21 -38.11
CA ASP A 558 -16.84 -6.43 -37.33
C ASP A 558 -15.48 -6.32 -38.05
N PHE A 559 -15.08 -7.35 -38.81
CA PHE A 559 -13.87 -7.30 -39.65
C PHE A 559 -13.87 -6.14 -40.64
N PHE A 560 -15.03 -5.84 -41.24
CA PHE A 560 -15.20 -4.72 -42.17
C PHE A 560 -15.40 -3.41 -41.44
N TYR A 561 -16.25 -3.41 -40.40
CA TYR A 561 -16.52 -2.20 -39.62
C TYR A 561 -15.22 -1.60 -39.02
N ARG A 562 -14.34 -2.41 -38.46
CA ARG A 562 -13.03 -1.96 -37.95
C ARG A 562 -12.12 -1.31 -39.01
N ARG A 563 -12.38 -1.54 -40.28
CA ARG A 563 -11.63 -0.98 -41.41
C ARG A 563 -12.34 0.16 -42.14
N HIS A 564 -13.59 0.38 -41.75
CA HIS A 564 -14.39 1.46 -42.31
C HIS A 564 -14.04 2.81 -41.68
N ALA A 565 -14.18 3.90 -42.46
CA ALA A 565 -13.86 5.25 -41.99
C ALA A 565 -14.73 5.73 -40.79
N SER A 566 -15.89 5.12 -40.57
CA SER A 566 -16.76 5.44 -39.43
C SER A 566 -16.36 4.72 -38.13
N TYR A 567 -15.37 3.83 -38.17
CA TYR A 567 -14.91 3.16 -36.96
C TYR A 567 -14.23 4.14 -36.01
N ASP A 568 -14.59 4.08 -34.74
CA ASP A 568 -13.97 4.92 -33.72
C ASP A 568 -12.48 4.57 -33.53
N GLN A 569 -11.60 5.41 -34.08
CA GLN A 569 -10.15 5.25 -33.97
C GLN A 569 -9.63 5.53 -32.56
N ALA A 570 -10.45 6.14 -31.67
CA ALA A 570 -10.09 6.39 -30.27
C ALA A 570 -10.41 5.20 -29.36
N LEU A 571 -11.22 4.23 -29.82
CA LEU A 571 -11.48 3.01 -29.05
C LEU A 571 -10.21 2.23 -28.77
N ASP A 572 -10.09 1.70 -27.54
CA ASP A 572 -8.95 0.92 -27.05
C ASP A 572 -7.62 1.72 -26.99
N ARG A 573 -7.71 3.05 -27.00
CA ARG A 573 -6.55 3.94 -26.80
C ARG A 573 -6.50 4.45 -25.36
N TYR A 574 -5.36 4.28 -24.72
CA TYR A 574 -5.08 4.89 -23.44
C TYR A 574 -4.85 6.40 -23.62
N PRO A 575 -5.54 7.29 -22.89
CA PRO A 575 -5.45 8.72 -23.16
C PRO A 575 -4.14 9.35 -22.69
N VAL A 576 -3.41 8.74 -21.76
CA VAL A 576 -2.11 9.26 -21.32
C VAL A 576 -1.04 8.84 -22.32
N LEU A 577 -0.20 9.79 -22.71
CA LEU A 577 0.81 9.63 -23.75
C LEU A 577 2.21 9.64 -23.13
N ARG A 578 3.20 9.00 -23.77
CA ARG A 578 4.61 9.16 -23.44
C ARG A 578 5.25 10.24 -24.32
N VAL A 579 6.24 10.95 -23.79
CA VAL A 579 7.01 11.94 -24.52
C VAL A 579 8.52 11.69 -24.37
N GLY A 580 9.23 11.80 -25.53
CA GLY A 580 10.67 11.52 -25.60
C GLY A 580 11.57 12.69 -25.20
N SER A 581 11.08 13.94 -25.33
CA SER A 581 11.76 15.17 -24.96
C SER A 581 10.87 16.06 -24.10
N ASP A 582 11.47 16.93 -23.30
CA ASP A 582 10.74 17.91 -22.48
C ASP A 582 9.96 18.87 -23.40
N PRO A 583 8.64 18.97 -23.28
CA PRO A 583 7.80 19.77 -24.18
C PRO A 583 7.71 21.26 -23.78
N ARG A 584 8.38 21.69 -22.71
CA ARG A 584 8.33 23.07 -22.18
C ARG A 584 9.28 24.00 -22.89
#